data_202aa9407a5ec5bec2a1d561e8fc468c
#
_entry.id   202aa9407a5ec5bec2a1d561e8fc468c
#
_cell.length_a   1.000
_cell.length_b   1.000
_cell.length_c   1.000
_cell.angle_alpha   90.00
_cell.angle_beta   90.00
_cell.angle_gamma   90.00
#
_symmetry.space_group_name_H-M   'P 1'
#
loop_
_entity.id
_entity.type
_entity.pdbx_description
1 polymer ?
#
loop_
_entity_poly.entity_id
_entity_poly.type
_entity_poly.pdbx_seq_one_letter_code
_entity_poly.pdbx_strand_id
1 'polypeptide(L)'
;MIRRLYPTRFGQLHLRSHDGKGMPLVLLHMSPRSGAMWEAFQEKLDRPTHAPDRLGYGFSDAPPWALSLEQYAQATVDGLKAAGMQGQIDLLGVHTGSIEAIEIAHQLGPQVRRVIVVGMPLFTADEQQRQLEKYNEQPLRPATEGGYVLGAWRGGLALRQPPFDLADAHKRFIEHVLAANPGAAFRAACGYAIDKNLKTLKTPLTVFAPHDDIIEQTLRVKPLLKPSATYVDLPDLGLDLFHAATDRMAALLNRHLPAN
;
A
#
# COMPACT_ATOMS: atom_id res chain seq x y z
N MET A 1 -15.60 12.48 -4.79
CA MET A 1 -14.29 12.30 -4.06
C MET A 1 -13.89 13.60 -3.38
N ILE A 2 -13.51 13.54 -2.11
CA ILE A 2 -13.03 14.69 -1.31
C ILE A 2 -11.52 14.49 -1.08
N ARG A 3 -10.74 15.56 -1.20
CA ARG A 3 -9.28 15.55 -0.94
C ARG A 3 -8.96 16.61 0.11
N ARG A 4 -8.27 16.20 1.18
CA ARG A 4 -7.91 17.09 2.29
C ARG A 4 -6.56 16.73 2.88
N LEU A 5 -5.91 17.71 3.51
CA LEU A 5 -4.71 17.54 4.33
C LEU A 5 -5.11 17.46 5.81
N TYR A 6 -4.50 16.52 6.52
CA TYR A 6 -4.73 16.33 7.94
C TYR A 6 -3.40 16.34 8.70
N PRO A 7 -3.34 16.95 9.89
CA PRO A 7 -2.12 17.00 10.68
C PRO A 7 -1.77 15.61 11.22
N THR A 8 -0.49 15.31 11.22
CA THR A 8 0.12 14.17 11.92
C THR A 8 1.31 14.68 12.73
N ARG A 9 1.88 13.85 13.59
CA ARG A 9 3.11 14.21 14.33
C ARG A 9 4.35 14.41 13.44
N PHE A 10 4.31 13.99 12.17
CA PHE A 10 5.45 14.01 11.25
C PHE A 10 5.24 14.91 10.02
N GLY A 11 4.15 15.65 9.94
CA GLY A 11 3.76 16.50 8.81
C GLY A 11 2.28 16.34 8.46
N GLN A 12 1.84 16.91 7.34
CA GLN A 12 0.46 16.80 6.88
C GLN A 12 0.30 15.59 5.96
N LEU A 13 -0.72 14.80 6.22
CA LEU A 13 -1.10 13.65 5.42
C LEU A 13 -2.26 14.02 4.49
N HIS A 14 -2.08 13.80 3.20
CA HIS A 14 -3.15 13.95 2.23
C HIS A 14 -4.02 12.70 2.20
N LEU A 15 -5.35 12.90 2.23
CA LEU A 15 -6.35 11.84 2.26
C LEU A 15 -7.37 12.04 1.14
N ARG A 16 -7.58 11.01 0.32
CA ARG A 16 -8.69 10.91 -0.63
C ARG A 16 -9.81 10.12 0.00
N SER A 17 -10.98 10.75 0.12
CA SER A 17 -12.19 10.10 0.68
C SER A 17 -13.28 10.02 -0.35
N HIS A 18 -13.96 8.90 -0.39
CA HIS A 18 -15.17 8.68 -1.15
C HIS A 18 -16.29 8.28 -0.19
N ASP A 19 -17.44 8.91 -0.32
CA ASP A 19 -18.59 8.63 0.54
C ASP A 19 -19.25 7.31 0.16
N GLY A 20 -19.99 6.73 1.09
CA GLY A 20 -20.70 5.47 0.91
C GLY A 20 -21.47 5.08 2.17
N LYS A 21 -21.95 3.85 2.25
CA LYS A 21 -22.69 3.32 3.40
C LYS A 21 -21.98 2.13 4.03
N GLY A 22 -22.11 1.96 5.34
CA GLY A 22 -21.56 0.82 6.07
C GLY A 22 -20.12 1.06 6.58
N MET A 23 -19.38 -0.02 6.73
CA MET A 23 -18.05 -0.02 7.35
C MET A 23 -17.00 0.71 6.50
N PRO A 24 -16.33 1.74 7.06
CA PRO A 24 -15.26 2.44 6.35
C PRO A 24 -14.08 1.51 6.01
N LEU A 25 -13.49 1.71 4.83
CA LEU A 25 -12.33 0.99 4.34
C LEU A 25 -11.16 1.94 4.09
N VAL A 26 -10.03 1.67 4.72
CA VAL A 26 -8.77 2.38 4.47
C VAL A 26 -7.95 1.60 3.45
N LEU A 27 -7.50 2.30 2.41
CA LEU A 27 -6.80 1.76 1.24
C LEU A 27 -5.34 2.21 1.25
N LEU A 28 -4.41 1.30 1.54
CA LEU A 28 -2.99 1.58 1.72
C LEU A 28 -2.20 1.20 0.47
N HIS A 29 -1.61 2.21 -0.16
CA HIS A 29 -0.94 2.05 -1.45
C HIS A 29 0.43 1.36 -1.34
N MET A 30 0.87 0.73 -2.44
CA MET A 30 2.25 0.28 -2.58
C MET A 30 3.20 1.47 -2.83
N SER A 31 4.48 1.30 -2.54
CA SER A 31 5.51 2.27 -2.94
C SER A 31 6.03 1.97 -4.36
N PRO A 32 6.40 2.98 -5.12
CA PRO A 32 6.38 4.43 -4.83
C PRO A 32 5.07 5.13 -5.26
N ARG A 33 3.94 4.42 -5.26
CA ARG A 33 2.62 4.97 -5.61
C ARG A 33 2.10 5.95 -4.53
N SER A 34 0.90 6.43 -4.74
CA SER A 34 0.12 7.24 -3.80
C SER A 34 -1.31 6.72 -3.68
N GLY A 35 -2.13 7.31 -2.84
CA GLY A 35 -3.56 7.00 -2.76
C GLY A 35 -4.32 7.21 -4.06
N ALA A 36 -3.74 7.91 -5.04
CA ALA A 36 -4.34 8.07 -6.37
C ALA A 36 -4.50 6.74 -7.13
N MET A 37 -3.71 5.70 -6.79
CA MET A 37 -3.88 4.38 -7.38
C MET A 37 -5.27 3.77 -7.14
N TRP A 38 -5.98 4.25 -6.13
CA TRP A 38 -7.26 3.73 -5.70
C TRP A 38 -8.48 4.42 -6.31
N GLU A 39 -8.30 5.55 -7.04
CA GLU A 39 -9.42 6.38 -7.50
C GLU A 39 -10.46 5.59 -8.29
N ALA A 40 -10.06 4.82 -9.32
CA ALA A 40 -10.98 4.00 -10.09
C ALA A 40 -11.62 2.87 -9.26
N PHE A 41 -10.88 2.31 -8.31
CA PHE A 41 -11.38 1.26 -7.42
C PHE A 41 -12.38 1.82 -6.40
N GLN A 42 -12.13 3.00 -5.83
CA GLN A 42 -13.05 3.67 -4.91
C GLN A 42 -14.42 3.93 -5.54
N GLU A 43 -14.46 4.26 -6.83
CA GLU A 43 -15.70 4.49 -7.59
C GLU A 43 -16.58 3.22 -7.76
N LYS A 44 -15.99 2.04 -7.58
CA LYS A 44 -16.68 0.74 -7.66
C LYS A 44 -17.22 0.24 -6.32
N LEU A 45 -16.99 0.97 -5.24
CA LEU A 45 -17.34 0.55 -3.89
C LEU A 45 -18.46 1.42 -3.32
N ASP A 46 -19.54 0.78 -2.84
CA ASP A 46 -20.69 1.46 -2.22
C ASP A 46 -20.45 1.83 -0.73
N ARG A 47 -19.24 1.64 -0.22
CA ARG A 47 -18.85 1.90 1.18
C ARG A 47 -17.95 3.11 1.29
N PRO A 48 -17.87 3.77 2.46
CA PRO A 48 -16.92 4.85 2.66
C PRO A 48 -15.49 4.33 2.48
N THR A 49 -14.69 5.03 1.69
CA THR A 49 -13.29 4.66 1.45
C THR A 49 -12.36 5.83 1.67
N HIS A 50 -11.19 5.54 2.23
CA HIS A 50 -10.19 6.51 2.61
C HIS A 50 -8.81 6.04 2.14
N ALA A 51 -8.22 6.74 1.18
CA ALA A 51 -6.93 6.42 0.58
C ALA A 51 -5.90 7.50 0.96
N PRO A 52 -5.11 7.30 2.03
CA PRO A 52 -4.04 8.20 2.39
C PRO A 52 -2.89 8.12 1.39
N ASP A 53 -2.24 9.26 1.15
CA ASP A 53 -0.90 9.29 0.59
C ASP A 53 0.07 9.14 1.78
N ARG A 54 0.88 8.09 1.81
CA ARG A 54 1.94 7.95 2.83
C ARG A 54 2.84 9.18 2.82
N LEU A 55 3.35 9.62 3.98
CA LEU A 55 4.27 10.75 4.04
C LEU A 55 5.46 10.57 3.08
N GLY A 56 5.80 11.64 2.36
CA GLY A 56 6.81 11.63 1.31
C GLY A 56 6.33 11.14 -0.05
N TYR A 57 5.04 10.79 -0.18
CA TYR A 57 4.42 10.33 -1.44
C TYR A 57 3.18 11.17 -1.75
N GLY A 58 2.84 11.25 -3.05
CA GLY A 58 1.66 11.98 -3.51
C GLY A 58 1.69 13.44 -3.08
N PHE A 59 0.66 13.88 -2.37
CA PHE A 59 0.50 15.24 -1.87
C PHE A 59 0.70 15.37 -0.36
N SER A 60 1.18 14.32 0.31
CA SER A 60 1.58 14.40 1.70
C SER A 60 2.94 15.06 1.86
N ASP A 61 3.17 15.72 3.00
CA ASP A 61 4.46 16.32 3.32
C ASP A 61 5.58 15.29 3.30
N ALA A 62 6.79 15.70 2.95
CA ALA A 62 7.98 14.89 3.18
C ALA A 62 8.24 14.79 4.70
N PRO A 63 8.51 13.59 5.23
CA PRO A 63 8.79 13.46 6.65
C PRO A 63 10.14 14.12 6.99
N PRO A 64 10.31 14.63 8.23
CA PRO A 64 11.51 15.39 8.63
C PRO A 64 12.79 14.53 8.73
N TRP A 65 12.64 13.21 8.77
CA TRP A 65 13.72 12.20 8.75
C TRP A 65 13.24 10.88 8.14
N ALA A 66 14.11 9.92 8.02
CA ALA A 66 13.74 8.58 7.55
C ALA A 66 12.86 7.88 8.60
N LEU A 67 11.60 7.62 8.27
CA LEU A 67 10.65 6.97 9.17
C LEU A 67 10.83 5.44 9.13
N SER A 68 10.60 4.79 10.27
CA SER A 68 10.35 3.35 10.33
C SER A 68 8.94 3.02 9.82
N LEU A 69 8.64 1.74 9.58
CA LEU A 69 7.30 1.35 9.15
C LEU A 69 6.23 1.66 10.21
N GLU A 70 6.58 1.46 11.49
CA GLU A 70 5.72 1.78 12.63
C GLU A 70 5.39 3.28 12.68
N GLN A 71 6.35 4.14 12.32
CA GLN A 71 6.14 5.58 12.25
C GLN A 71 5.30 6.00 11.05
N TYR A 72 5.45 5.33 9.89
CA TYR A 72 4.55 5.53 8.75
C TYR A 72 3.11 5.14 9.11
N ALA A 73 2.92 3.97 9.71
CA ALA A 73 1.62 3.53 10.20
C ALA A 73 1.03 4.50 11.23
N GLN A 74 1.85 5.01 12.16
CA GLN A 74 1.42 6.00 13.14
C GLN A 74 0.99 7.32 12.49
N ALA A 75 1.71 7.79 11.45
CA ALA A 75 1.30 8.97 10.70
C ALA A 75 -0.07 8.77 10.03
N THR A 76 -0.28 7.60 9.42
CA THR A 76 -1.58 7.23 8.85
C THR A 76 -2.67 7.23 9.92
N VAL A 77 -2.44 6.61 11.08
CA VAL A 77 -3.37 6.60 12.21
C VAL A 77 -3.68 8.02 12.71
N ASP A 78 -2.67 8.88 12.84
CA ASP A 78 -2.87 10.28 13.25
C ASP A 78 -3.77 11.02 12.25
N GLY A 79 -3.51 10.89 10.95
CA GLY A 79 -4.31 11.51 9.89
C GLY A 79 -5.76 11.01 9.85
N LEU A 80 -5.97 9.69 10.03
CA LEU A 80 -7.30 9.11 10.10
C LEU A 80 -8.08 9.63 11.32
N LYS A 81 -7.44 9.73 12.48
CA LYS A 81 -8.05 10.32 13.69
C LYS A 81 -8.39 11.79 13.51
N ALA A 82 -7.48 12.56 12.89
CA ALA A 82 -7.72 13.97 12.58
C ALA A 82 -8.86 14.17 11.56
N ALA A 83 -9.08 13.18 10.69
CA ALA A 83 -10.23 13.12 9.77
C ALA A 83 -11.55 12.70 10.44
N GLY A 84 -11.53 12.42 11.77
CA GLY A 84 -12.74 12.04 12.54
C GLY A 84 -13.03 10.55 12.56
N MET A 85 -12.15 9.69 12.06
CA MET A 85 -12.34 8.22 12.08
C MET A 85 -11.99 7.64 13.45
N GLN A 86 -12.98 7.52 14.30
CA GLN A 86 -12.86 7.00 15.68
C GLN A 86 -13.56 5.63 15.85
N GLY A 87 -14.42 5.25 14.93
CA GLY A 87 -15.13 3.97 14.92
C GLY A 87 -14.31 2.83 14.37
N GLN A 88 -14.95 1.67 14.18
CA GLN A 88 -14.33 0.53 13.52
C GLN A 88 -14.05 0.82 12.04
N ILE A 89 -12.98 0.23 11.54
CA ILE A 89 -12.55 0.31 10.14
C ILE A 89 -12.10 -1.05 9.63
N ASP A 90 -12.13 -1.22 8.31
CA ASP A 90 -11.42 -2.29 7.61
C ASP A 90 -10.17 -1.73 6.93
N LEU A 91 -9.18 -2.58 6.70
CA LEU A 91 -7.95 -2.21 5.99
C LEU A 91 -7.75 -3.07 4.74
N LEU A 92 -7.32 -2.45 3.66
CA LEU A 92 -6.79 -3.12 2.47
C LEU A 92 -5.43 -2.51 2.12
N GLY A 93 -4.39 -3.32 2.08
CA GLY A 93 -3.05 -2.89 1.72
C GLY A 93 -2.47 -3.70 0.57
N VAL A 94 -1.60 -3.06 -0.24
CA VAL A 94 -0.86 -3.69 -1.35
C VAL A 94 0.63 -3.54 -1.12
N HIS A 95 1.39 -4.63 -1.21
CA HIS A 95 2.85 -4.67 -1.04
C HIS A 95 3.31 -3.97 0.25
N THR A 96 4.02 -2.83 0.16
CA THR A 96 4.38 -2.03 1.33
C THR A 96 3.16 -1.59 2.14
N GLY A 97 2.03 -1.35 1.49
CA GLY A 97 0.74 -1.07 2.16
C GLY A 97 0.18 -2.29 2.89
N SER A 98 0.51 -3.51 2.45
CA SER A 98 0.14 -4.75 3.16
C SER A 98 0.80 -4.83 4.53
N ILE A 99 2.09 -4.48 4.60
CA ILE A 99 2.84 -4.46 5.86
C ILE A 99 2.34 -3.34 6.76
N GLU A 100 2.08 -2.16 6.20
CA GLU A 100 1.53 -1.03 6.92
C GLU A 100 0.14 -1.34 7.50
N ALA A 101 -0.72 -2.08 6.76
CA ALA A 101 -2.02 -2.52 7.25
C ALA A 101 -1.91 -3.43 8.50
N ILE A 102 -0.93 -4.33 8.52
CA ILE A 102 -0.65 -5.18 9.68
C ILE A 102 -0.24 -4.34 10.87
N GLU A 103 0.67 -3.38 10.67
CA GLU A 103 1.13 -2.50 11.74
C GLU A 103 0.01 -1.61 12.26
N ILE A 104 -0.82 -1.01 11.40
CA ILE A 104 -2.01 -0.24 11.82
C ILE A 104 -2.96 -1.11 12.64
N ALA A 105 -3.15 -2.38 12.26
CA ALA A 105 -3.98 -3.30 13.02
C ALA A 105 -3.41 -3.61 14.41
N HIS A 106 -2.08 -3.61 14.58
CA HIS A 106 -1.46 -3.69 15.91
C HIS A 106 -1.67 -2.43 16.73
N GLN A 107 -1.51 -1.24 16.13
CA GLN A 107 -1.65 0.05 16.83
C GLN A 107 -3.09 0.36 17.25
N LEU A 108 -4.07 0.00 16.41
CA LEU A 108 -5.49 0.29 16.65
C LEU A 108 -6.25 -0.87 17.32
N GLY A 109 -5.69 -2.09 17.31
CA GLY A 109 -6.29 -3.25 17.94
C GLY A 109 -7.74 -3.52 17.51
N PRO A 110 -8.72 -3.60 18.46
CA PRO A 110 -10.12 -3.92 18.13
C PRO A 110 -10.83 -2.90 17.22
N GLN A 111 -10.28 -1.73 17.03
CA GLN A 111 -10.80 -0.76 16.07
C GLN A 111 -10.66 -1.25 14.61
N VAL A 112 -9.68 -2.10 14.32
CA VAL A 112 -9.56 -2.75 13.02
C VAL A 112 -10.35 -4.05 13.03
N ARG A 113 -11.46 -4.08 12.29
CA ARG A 113 -12.36 -5.23 12.20
C ARG A 113 -11.74 -6.36 11.40
N ARG A 114 -11.16 -6.06 10.23
CA ARG A 114 -10.53 -7.02 9.31
C ARG A 114 -9.43 -6.38 8.50
N VAL A 115 -8.48 -7.20 8.07
CA VAL A 115 -7.38 -6.80 7.19
C VAL A 115 -7.38 -7.67 5.95
N ILE A 116 -7.33 -7.05 4.77
CA ILE A 116 -6.91 -7.72 3.52
C ILE A 116 -5.54 -7.20 3.15
N VAL A 117 -4.64 -8.10 2.81
CA VAL A 117 -3.33 -7.79 2.23
C VAL A 117 -3.22 -8.40 0.85
N VAL A 118 -2.60 -7.69 -0.07
CA VAL A 118 -2.41 -8.09 -1.47
C VAL A 118 -0.93 -8.04 -1.79
N GLY A 119 -0.34 -9.20 -2.03
CA GLY A 119 1.11 -9.32 -2.16
C GLY A 119 1.82 -8.97 -0.84
N MET A 120 2.56 -9.94 -0.29
CA MET A 120 3.27 -9.78 0.99
C MET A 120 4.78 -9.92 0.76
N PRO A 121 5.58 -8.84 0.91
CA PRO A 121 7.01 -8.88 0.63
C PRO A 121 7.82 -9.51 1.79
N LEU A 122 7.59 -10.80 2.06
CA LEU A 122 8.38 -11.55 3.03
C LEU A 122 9.70 -12.00 2.40
N PHE A 123 10.70 -11.16 2.51
CA PHE A 123 12.05 -11.39 2.00
C PHE A 123 12.86 -12.29 2.93
N THR A 124 13.75 -13.11 2.36
CA THR A 124 14.85 -13.72 3.10
C THR A 124 15.89 -12.67 3.50
N ALA A 125 16.80 -13.01 4.42
CA ALA A 125 17.85 -12.07 4.84
C ALA A 125 18.70 -11.56 3.65
N ASP A 126 19.06 -12.46 2.73
CA ASP A 126 19.84 -12.10 1.53
C ASP A 126 19.03 -11.22 0.56
N GLU A 127 17.74 -11.48 0.41
CA GLU A 127 16.84 -10.62 -0.39
C GLU A 127 16.69 -9.25 0.27
N GLN A 128 16.48 -9.20 1.59
CA GLN A 128 16.43 -7.93 2.34
C GLN A 128 17.69 -7.10 2.11
N GLN A 129 18.87 -7.72 2.23
CA GLN A 129 20.14 -7.05 2.01
C GLN A 129 20.22 -6.46 0.60
N ARG A 130 19.89 -7.26 -0.43
CA ARG A 130 19.85 -6.77 -1.83
C ARG A 130 18.83 -5.63 -2.03
N GLN A 131 17.65 -5.71 -1.40
CA GLN A 131 16.67 -4.63 -1.48
C GLN A 131 17.16 -3.36 -0.78
N LEU A 132 17.79 -3.47 0.39
CA LEU A 132 18.38 -2.34 1.11
C LEU A 132 19.46 -1.66 0.29
N GLU A 133 20.35 -2.42 -0.36
CA GLU A 133 21.39 -1.90 -1.26
C GLU A 133 20.76 -1.17 -2.46
N LYS A 134 19.77 -1.81 -3.13
CA LYS A 134 19.06 -1.23 -4.27
C LYS A 134 18.37 0.09 -3.93
N TYR A 135 17.72 0.17 -2.77
CA TYR A 135 16.97 1.35 -2.32
C TYR A 135 17.75 2.25 -1.35
N ASN A 136 19.01 1.95 -1.09
CA ASN A 136 19.90 2.81 -0.30
C ASN A 136 20.27 4.09 -1.07
N GLU A 137 20.04 4.09 -2.36
CA GLU A 137 20.30 5.23 -3.21
C GLU A 137 19.35 6.39 -2.88
N GLN A 138 19.91 7.55 -3.03
CA GLN A 138 19.29 8.82 -2.71
C GLN A 138 18.07 9.09 -3.60
N PRO A 139 17.22 10.04 -3.20
CA PRO A 139 16.09 10.45 -4.01
C PRO A 139 16.53 10.76 -5.45
N LEU A 140 15.61 10.55 -6.41
CA LEU A 140 15.84 10.92 -7.80
C LEU A 140 16.46 12.31 -7.87
N ARG A 141 17.72 12.41 -8.32
CA ARG A 141 18.40 13.70 -8.41
C ARG A 141 18.17 14.28 -9.79
N PRO A 142 17.58 15.49 -9.87
CA PRO A 142 17.52 16.21 -11.12
C PRO A 142 18.91 16.37 -11.71
N ALA A 143 19.05 16.10 -13.00
CA ALA A 143 20.27 16.28 -13.78
C ALA A 143 19.91 16.93 -15.11
N THR A 144 20.84 17.74 -15.64
CA THR A 144 20.62 18.49 -16.90
C THR A 144 20.31 17.58 -18.09
N GLU A 145 20.87 16.37 -18.10
CA GLU A 145 20.68 15.38 -19.17
C GLU A 145 19.32 14.64 -19.08
N GLY A 146 18.58 14.79 -17.99
CA GLY A 146 17.27 14.14 -17.79
C GLY A 146 17.30 12.60 -17.77
N GLY A 147 18.47 11.99 -17.68
CA GLY A 147 18.63 10.53 -17.74
C GLY A 147 17.84 9.79 -16.64
N TYR A 148 17.70 10.39 -15.47
CA TYR A 148 16.91 9.85 -14.37
C TYR A 148 15.42 9.71 -14.74
N VAL A 149 14.87 10.63 -15.56
CA VAL A 149 13.48 10.61 -16.03
C VAL A 149 13.25 9.40 -16.95
N LEU A 150 14.15 9.22 -17.95
CA LEU A 150 14.10 8.08 -18.86
C LEU A 150 14.32 6.76 -18.14
N GLY A 151 15.20 6.71 -17.16
CA GLY A 151 15.44 5.54 -16.32
C GLY A 151 14.19 5.14 -15.53
N ALA A 152 13.56 6.08 -14.85
CA ALA A 152 12.32 5.85 -14.10
C ALA A 152 11.16 5.39 -15.02
N TRP A 153 11.00 6.03 -16.20
CA TRP A 153 9.98 5.65 -17.18
C TRP A 153 10.19 4.22 -17.70
N ARG A 154 11.40 3.91 -18.17
CA ARG A 154 11.74 2.58 -18.69
C ARG A 154 11.62 1.49 -17.63
N GLY A 155 12.11 1.76 -16.42
CA GLY A 155 11.98 0.85 -15.29
C GLY A 155 10.53 0.57 -14.93
N GLY A 156 9.68 1.60 -14.95
CA GLY A 156 8.24 1.46 -14.74
C GLY A 156 7.55 0.60 -15.81
N LEU A 157 7.93 0.72 -17.08
CA LEU A 157 7.39 -0.11 -18.17
C LEU A 157 7.87 -1.56 -18.11
N ALA A 158 9.12 -1.79 -17.72
CA ALA A 158 9.71 -3.14 -17.67
C ALA A 158 9.00 -4.08 -16.67
N LEU A 159 8.28 -3.53 -15.68
CA LEU A 159 7.48 -4.30 -14.73
C LEU A 159 6.10 -4.74 -15.26
N ARG A 160 5.79 -4.44 -16.52
CA ARG A 160 4.46 -4.67 -17.11
C ARG A 160 4.51 -5.56 -18.33
N GLN A 161 3.37 -6.21 -18.61
CA GLN A 161 3.16 -6.98 -19.83
C GLN A 161 2.49 -6.09 -20.91
N PRO A 162 2.93 -6.16 -22.18
CA PRO A 162 2.23 -5.51 -23.28
C PRO A 162 0.85 -6.16 -23.54
N PRO A 163 -0.12 -5.42 -24.11
CA PRO A 163 -0.05 -4.00 -24.48
C PRO A 163 -0.12 -3.09 -23.24
N PHE A 164 0.67 -2.01 -23.24
CA PHE A 164 0.70 -1.06 -22.14
C PHE A 164 -0.46 -0.07 -22.19
N ASP A 165 -1.15 0.14 -21.08
CA ASP A 165 -1.92 1.36 -20.86
C ASP A 165 -0.95 2.51 -20.57
N LEU A 166 -0.61 3.29 -21.61
CA LEU A 166 0.33 4.39 -21.49
C LEU A 166 -0.20 5.53 -20.61
N ALA A 167 -1.51 5.72 -20.52
CA ALA A 167 -2.09 6.74 -19.65
C ALA A 167 -1.91 6.36 -18.17
N ASP A 168 -2.14 5.09 -17.80
CA ASP A 168 -1.86 4.59 -16.44
C ASP A 168 -0.34 4.58 -16.17
N ALA A 169 0.48 4.14 -17.10
CA ALA A 169 1.93 4.17 -16.96
C ALA A 169 2.46 5.59 -16.71
N HIS A 170 1.90 6.59 -17.39
CA HIS A 170 2.24 7.99 -17.19
C HIS A 170 1.85 8.49 -15.79
N LYS A 171 0.63 8.15 -15.32
CA LYS A 171 0.22 8.49 -13.94
C LYS A 171 1.20 7.93 -12.91
N ARG A 172 1.56 6.66 -13.04
CA ARG A 172 2.52 5.99 -12.13
C ARG A 172 3.90 6.62 -12.18
N PHE A 173 4.36 7.00 -13.37
CA PHE A 173 5.62 7.71 -13.54
C PHE A 173 5.60 9.07 -12.79
N ILE A 174 4.51 9.83 -12.91
CA ILE A 174 4.36 11.11 -12.19
C ILE A 174 4.38 10.88 -10.67
N GLU A 175 3.65 9.88 -10.16
CA GLU A 175 3.68 9.53 -8.74
C GLU A 175 5.10 9.18 -8.25
N HIS A 176 5.86 8.43 -9.07
CA HIS A 176 7.24 8.05 -8.75
C HIS A 176 8.18 9.26 -8.66
N VAL A 177 8.11 10.19 -9.63
CA VAL A 177 8.99 11.36 -9.64
C VAL A 177 8.57 12.45 -8.64
N LEU A 178 7.32 12.47 -8.21
CA LEU A 178 6.84 13.35 -7.14
C LEU A 178 7.24 12.88 -5.74
N ALA A 179 7.54 11.59 -5.57
CA ALA A 179 7.92 11.07 -4.26
C ALA A 179 9.22 11.72 -3.77
N ALA A 180 9.21 12.25 -2.56
CA ALA A 180 10.38 12.90 -1.94
C ALA A 180 11.59 11.94 -1.88
N ASN A 181 11.33 10.68 -1.56
CA ASN A 181 12.29 9.57 -1.68
C ASN A 181 11.53 8.28 -2.03
N PRO A 182 11.51 7.87 -3.31
CA PRO A 182 10.76 6.69 -3.75
C PRO A 182 11.11 5.41 -3.01
N GLY A 183 12.38 5.26 -2.58
CA GLY A 183 12.88 4.09 -1.87
C GLY A 183 12.63 4.06 -0.36
N ALA A 184 12.20 5.17 0.24
CA ALA A 184 12.15 5.29 1.71
C ALA A 184 11.24 4.25 2.38
N ALA A 185 10.02 4.07 1.89
CA ALA A 185 9.10 3.10 2.47
C ALA A 185 9.48 1.63 2.16
N PHE A 186 10.18 1.36 1.07
CA PHE A 186 10.78 0.04 0.83
C PHE A 186 11.81 -0.30 1.90
N ARG A 187 12.70 0.64 2.23
CA ARG A 187 13.68 0.44 3.31
C ARG A 187 13.01 0.23 4.66
N ALA A 188 12.00 1.05 4.97
CA ALA A 188 11.22 0.89 6.19
C ALA A 188 10.55 -0.49 6.26
N ALA A 189 9.96 -0.96 5.15
CA ALA A 189 9.36 -2.28 5.05
C ALA A 189 10.37 -3.43 5.22
N CYS A 190 11.58 -3.29 4.67
CA CYS A 190 12.66 -4.26 4.87
C CYS A 190 13.11 -4.36 6.33
N GLY A 191 13.00 -3.28 7.11
CA GLY A 191 13.32 -3.28 8.53
C GLY A 191 12.24 -3.87 9.44
N TYR A 192 11.06 -4.15 8.91
CA TYR A 192 9.92 -4.62 9.70
C TYR A 192 9.89 -6.14 9.84
N ALA A 193 9.68 -6.63 11.06
CA ALA A 193 9.66 -8.07 11.37
C ALA A 193 8.29 -8.70 11.01
N ILE A 194 8.05 -8.92 9.72
CA ILE A 194 6.75 -9.41 9.18
C ILE A 194 6.34 -10.74 9.82
N ASP A 195 7.25 -11.70 9.93
CA ASP A 195 6.99 -13.03 10.48
C ASP A 195 6.53 -13.00 11.94
N LYS A 196 7.16 -12.17 12.75
CA LYS A 196 6.80 -11.95 14.15
C LYS A 196 5.43 -11.29 14.26
N ASN A 197 5.19 -10.26 13.48
CA ASN A 197 3.96 -9.49 13.53
C ASN A 197 2.75 -10.26 12.98
N LEU A 198 2.93 -11.11 11.96
CA LEU A 198 1.88 -12.02 11.51
C LEU A 198 1.46 -13.02 12.62
N LYS A 199 2.41 -13.59 13.34
CA LYS A 199 2.14 -14.54 14.43
C LYS A 199 1.35 -13.91 15.58
N THR A 200 1.60 -12.63 15.87
CA THR A 200 0.96 -11.91 16.99
C THR A 200 -0.32 -11.19 16.58
N LEU A 201 -0.60 -11.02 15.28
CA LEU A 201 -1.79 -10.34 14.78
C LEU A 201 -3.07 -11.00 15.31
N LYS A 202 -3.94 -10.23 15.97
CA LYS A 202 -5.23 -10.71 16.50
C LYS A 202 -6.39 -10.48 15.53
N THR A 203 -6.25 -9.50 14.66
CA THR A 203 -7.26 -9.12 13.67
C THR A 203 -7.41 -10.21 12.59
N PRO A 204 -8.64 -10.58 12.18
CA PRO A 204 -8.87 -11.48 11.06
C PRO A 204 -8.17 -11.00 9.79
N LEU A 205 -7.40 -11.90 9.17
CA LEU A 205 -6.55 -11.62 8.01
C LEU A 205 -6.99 -12.41 6.79
N THR A 206 -7.08 -11.75 5.65
CA THR A 206 -7.17 -12.37 4.34
C THR A 206 -5.95 -11.97 3.49
N VAL A 207 -5.30 -12.94 2.88
CA VAL A 207 -4.17 -12.73 1.97
C VAL A 207 -4.64 -13.01 0.55
N PHE A 208 -4.59 -12.02 -0.32
CA PHE A 208 -4.71 -12.18 -1.77
C PHE A 208 -3.32 -12.31 -2.38
N ALA A 209 -3.10 -13.36 -3.13
CA ALA A 209 -1.82 -13.69 -3.73
C ALA A 209 -1.91 -13.61 -5.27
N PRO A 210 -1.81 -12.41 -5.86
CA PRO A 210 -1.66 -12.28 -7.30
C PRO A 210 -0.29 -12.82 -7.74
N HIS A 211 -0.20 -13.33 -8.97
CA HIS A 211 1.07 -13.75 -9.56
C HIS A 211 1.81 -12.55 -10.15
N ASP A 212 2.20 -11.64 -9.27
CA ASP A 212 2.99 -10.44 -9.55
C ASP A 212 4.49 -10.65 -9.28
N ASP A 213 5.27 -9.57 -9.28
CA ASP A 213 6.73 -9.57 -9.10
C ASP A 213 7.21 -10.02 -7.71
N ILE A 214 6.30 -10.18 -6.73
CA ILE A 214 6.61 -10.68 -5.38
C ILE A 214 5.80 -11.94 -5.00
N ILE A 215 5.34 -12.71 -5.95
CA ILE A 215 4.57 -13.94 -5.67
C ILE A 215 5.34 -14.92 -4.79
N GLU A 216 6.64 -15.11 -5.02
CA GLU A 216 7.47 -16.02 -4.22
C GLU A 216 7.52 -15.58 -2.75
N GLN A 217 7.68 -14.28 -2.50
CA GLN A 217 7.65 -13.69 -1.17
C GLN A 217 6.29 -13.85 -0.51
N THR A 218 5.22 -13.69 -1.29
CA THR A 218 3.85 -13.88 -0.83
C THR A 218 3.55 -15.34 -0.47
N LEU A 219 4.03 -16.29 -1.23
CA LEU A 219 3.89 -17.71 -0.93
C LEU A 219 4.55 -18.10 0.40
N ARG A 220 5.66 -17.47 0.77
CA ARG A 220 6.38 -17.72 2.03
C ARG A 220 5.58 -17.37 3.28
N VAL A 221 4.56 -16.50 3.19
CA VAL A 221 3.72 -16.18 4.36
C VAL A 221 2.72 -17.29 4.67
N LYS A 222 2.35 -18.12 3.69
CA LYS A 222 1.32 -19.15 3.83
C LYS A 222 1.52 -20.07 5.06
N PRO A 223 2.72 -20.63 5.32
CA PRO A 223 2.95 -21.46 6.50
C PRO A 223 2.97 -20.66 7.82
N LEU A 224 3.02 -19.33 7.78
CA LEU A 224 2.99 -18.48 8.97
C LEU A 224 1.58 -18.03 9.35
N LEU A 225 0.60 -18.27 8.46
CA LEU A 225 -0.78 -17.84 8.67
C LEU A 225 -1.45 -18.68 9.76
N LYS A 226 -2.25 -18.01 10.59
CA LYS A 226 -3.10 -18.71 11.55
C LYS A 226 -4.19 -19.53 10.83
N PRO A 227 -4.70 -20.61 11.44
CA PRO A 227 -5.80 -21.39 10.84
C PRO A 227 -7.06 -20.58 10.53
N SER A 228 -7.27 -19.45 11.22
CA SER A 228 -8.38 -18.53 10.99
C SER A 228 -8.15 -17.55 9.85
N ALA A 229 -6.94 -17.46 9.29
CA ALA A 229 -6.65 -16.60 8.16
C ALA A 229 -7.13 -17.25 6.85
N THR A 230 -7.57 -16.41 5.91
CA THR A 230 -7.94 -16.85 4.57
C THR A 230 -6.81 -16.56 3.59
N TYR A 231 -6.47 -17.53 2.75
CA TYR A 231 -5.51 -17.35 1.65
C TYR A 231 -6.23 -17.60 0.31
N VAL A 232 -6.15 -16.63 -0.58
CA VAL A 232 -6.79 -16.65 -1.91
C VAL A 232 -5.72 -16.51 -2.97
N ASP A 233 -5.48 -17.59 -3.72
CA ASP A 233 -4.58 -17.55 -4.88
C ASP A 233 -5.27 -16.90 -6.08
N LEU A 234 -4.56 -16.00 -6.77
CA LEU A 234 -5.06 -15.25 -7.91
C LEU A 234 -4.07 -15.36 -9.08
N PRO A 235 -3.91 -16.58 -9.66
CA PRO A 235 -2.83 -16.87 -10.60
C PRO A 235 -2.93 -16.13 -11.94
N ASP A 236 -4.10 -15.63 -12.27
CA ASP A 236 -4.37 -14.88 -13.49
C ASP A 236 -4.35 -13.36 -13.30
N LEU A 237 -4.01 -12.87 -12.10
CA LEU A 237 -3.87 -11.45 -11.79
C LEU A 237 -2.41 -11.12 -11.46
N GLY A 238 -1.96 -9.98 -11.96
CA GLY A 238 -0.60 -9.46 -11.75
C GLY A 238 -0.61 -8.12 -11.01
N LEU A 239 0.49 -7.37 -11.16
CA LEU A 239 0.74 -6.12 -10.45
C LEU A 239 -0.36 -5.04 -10.66
N ASP A 240 -1.02 -5.05 -11.82
CA ASP A 240 -2.00 -4.03 -12.20
C ASP A 240 -3.46 -4.40 -11.87
N LEU A 241 -3.68 -5.39 -10.99
CA LEU A 241 -5.00 -5.97 -10.71
C LEU A 241 -6.10 -4.94 -10.34
N PHE A 242 -5.78 -3.87 -9.63
CA PHE A 242 -6.76 -2.83 -9.28
C PHE A 242 -7.08 -1.85 -10.43
N HIS A 243 -6.31 -1.90 -11.51
CA HIS A 243 -6.58 -1.17 -12.75
C HIS A 243 -7.18 -2.09 -13.81
N ALA A 244 -6.54 -3.22 -14.09
CA ALA A 244 -6.93 -4.14 -15.15
C ALA A 244 -8.17 -4.99 -14.81
N ALA A 245 -8.43 -5.26 -13.53
CA ALA A 245 -9.50 -6.14 -13.06
C ALA A 245 -10.34 -5.50 -11.94
N THR A 246 -10.60 -4.20 -12.02
CA THR A 246 -11.23 -3.39 -10.97
C THR A 246 -12.56 -3.99 -10.48
N ASP A 247 -13.46 -4.37 -11.38
CA ASP A 247 -14.78 -4.94 -11.02
C ASP A 247 -14.64 -6.30 -10.30
N ARG A 248 -13.72 -7.13 -10.77
CA ARG A 248 -13.41 -8.42 -10.14
C ARG A 248 -12.85 -8.23 -8.72
N MET A 249 -11.95 -7.27 -8.56
CA MET A 249 -11.37 -6.96 -7.25
C MET A 249 -12.40 -6.38 -6.29
N ALA A 250 -13.33 -5.56 -6.77
CA ALA A 250 -14.47 -5.07 -5.97
C ALA A 250 -15.39 -6.23 -5.52
N ALA A 251 -15.69 -7.17 -6.40
CA ALA A 251 -16.47 -8.36 -6.06
C ALA A 251 -15.75 -9.27 -5.05
N LEU A 252 -14.43 -9.48 -5.20
CA LEU A 252 -13.62 -10.23 -4.24
C LEU A 252 -13.57 -9.53 -2.89
N LEU A 253 -13.35 -8.20 -2.88
CA LEU A 253 -13.37 -7.42 -1.65
C LEU A 253 -14.70 -7.61 -0.90
N ASN A 254 -15.83 -7.40 -1.56
CA ASN A 254 -17.15 -7.50 -0.94
C ASN A 254 -17.46 -8.89 -0.37
N ARG A 255 -16.91 -9.95 -0.98
CA ARG A 255 -17.01 -11.31 -0.47
C ARG A 255 -16.27 -11.52 0.85
N HIS A 256 -15.09 -10.93 0.99
CA HIS A 256 -14.21 -11.11 2.13
C HIS A 256 -14.32 -9.99 3.18
N LEU A 257 -14.79 -8.82 2.78
CA LEU A 257 -15.06 -7.66 3.63
C LEU A 257 -16.47 -7.13 3.39
N PRO A 258 -17.53 -7.83 3.77
CA PRO A 258 -18.88 -7.29 3.64
C PRO A 258 -19.00 -5.97 4.40
N ALA A 259 -19.65 -4.99 3.78
CA ALA A 259 -19.76 -3.63 4.33
C ALA A 259 -20.71 -3.52 5.55
N ASN A 260 -21.43 -4.59 5.85
CA ASN A 260 -22.35 -4.69 7.00
C ASN A 260 -21.72 -5.42 8.16
#